data_65ee4d2005ab9fe94ce547ee393b695f
#
_entry.id   65ee4d2005ab9fe94ce547ee393b695f
#
_cell.length_a   1.000
_cell.length_b   1.000
_cell.length_c   1.000
_cell.angle_alpha   90.00
_cell.angle_beta   90.00
_cell.angle_gamma   90.00
#
_symmetry.space_group_name_H-M   'P 1'
#
loop_
_entity.id
_entity.type
_entity.pdbx_description
1 polymer ?
#
loop_
_entity_poly.entity_id
_entity_poly.type
_entity_poly.pdbx_seq_one_letter_code
_entity_poly.pdbx_strand_id
1 'polypeptide(L)'
;MMQLSENLTSPPILARVQDVFRAELDDEDLVIAPDTSQKNLKAWDSLAHIRLVSGIESEFDIQFSLAEIEQTTSVREFVQLIVDRSR
;
A
#
# COMPACT_ATOMS: atom_id res chain seq x y z
N MET A 1 -24.55 0.12 -16.40
CA MET A 1 -24.32 1.53 -16.26
C MET A 1 -23.66 1.88 -14.97
N MET A 2 -24.39 1.68 -13.93
CA MET A 2 -23.85 1.96 -12.61
C MET A 2 -22.60 1.17 -12.37
N GLN A 3 -22.60 -0.06 -12.82
CA GLN A 3 -21.47 -0.95 -12.61
C GLN A 3 -20.18 -0.37 -13.19
N LEU A 4 -20.29 0.15 -14.39
CA LEU A 4 -19.14 0.74 -15.04
C LEU A 4 -18.66 1.96 -14.30
N SER A 5 -19.61 2.79 -13.87
CA SER A 5 -19.25 3.97 -13.08
C SER A 5 -18.54 3.61 -11.80
N GLU A 6 -19.02 2.56 -11.15
CA GLU A 6 -18.39 2.12 -9.92
C GLU A 6 -16.95 1.72 -10.14
N ASN A 7 -16.70 1.00 -11.22
CA ASN A 7 -15.34 0.58 -11.53
C ASN A 7 -14.42 1.77 -11.74
N LEU A 8 -14.95 2.79 -12.42
CA LEU A 8 -14.16 3.97 -12.70
C LEU A 8 -13.94 4.84 -11.48
N THR A 9 -14.89 4.81 -10.54
CA THR A 9 -14.82 5.66 -9.35
C THR A 9 -14.29 4.93 -8.14
N SER A 10 -14.15 3.61 -8.21
CA SER A 10 -13.55 2.86 -7.12
C SER A 10 -12.15 3.40 -6.87
N PRO A 11 -11.76 3.57 -5.62
CA PRO A 11 -10.42 4.01 -5.34
C PRO A 11 -9.43 3.04 -5.97
N PRO A 12 -8.51 3.52 -6.78
CA PRO A 12 -7.49 2.63 -7.29
C PRO A 12 -6.67 2.07 -6.14
N ILE A 13 -6.00 0.98 -6.39
CA ILE A 13 -5.19 0.34 -5.36
C ILE A 13 -4.23 1.34 -4.73
N LEU A 14 -3.64 2.20 -5.54
CA LEU A 14 -2.71 3.21 -5.02
C LEU A 14 -3.36 4.10 -3.98
N ALA A 15 -4.60 4.54 -4.21
CA ALA A 15 -5.29 5.39 -3.26
C ALA A 15 -5.54 4.67 -1.94
N ARG A 16 -5.89 3.40 -2.01
CA ARG A 16 -6.11 2.61 -0.80
C ARG A 16 -4.82 2.36 -0.04
N VAL A 17 -3.74 2.12 -0.77
CA VAL A 17 -2.42 2.00 -0.15
C VAL A 17 -2.04 3.31 0.54
N GLN A 18 -2.33 4.44 -0.11
CA GLN A 18 -2.07 5.74 0.50
C GLN A 18 -2.83 5.93 1.80
N ASP A 19 -4.08 5.47 1.85
CA ASP A 19 -4.86 5.56 3.08
C ASP A 19 -4.19 4.76 4.20
N VAL A 20 -3.65 3.60 3.89
CA VAL A 20 -2.93 2.79 4.87
C VAL A 20 -1.68 3.53 5.33
N PHE A 21 -0.93 4.11 4.40
CA PHE A 21 0.27 4.87 4.75
C PHE A 21 -0.07 6.03 5.66
N ARG A 22 -1.13 6.76 5.36
CA ARG A 22 -1.54 7.88 6.19
C ARG A 22 -1.91 7.46 7.60
N ALA A 23 -2.62 6.35 7.72
CA ALA A 23 -3.03 5.85 9.02
C ALA A 23 -1.85 5.33 9.82
N GLU A 24 -1.00 4.54 9.19
CA GLU A 24 0.10 3.90 9.92
C GLU A 24 1.24 4.84 10.23
N LEU A 25 1.45 5.84 9.40
CA LEU A 25 2.49 6.84 9.64
C LEU A 25 1.95 8.10 10.32
N ASP A 26 0.66 8.09 10.64
CA ASP A 26 0.00 9.18 11.35
C ASP A 26 0.21 10.52 10.65
N ASP A 27 -0.03 10.54 9.35
CA ASP A 27 0.16 11.71 8.52
C ASP A 27 -0.95 11.80 7.49
N GLU A 28 -1.99 12.55 7.82
CA GLU A 28 -3.20 12.65 6.98
C GLU A 28 -2.94 13.33 5.64
N ASP A 29 -1.88 14.08 5.55
CA ASP A 29 -1.58 14.83 4.33
C ASP A 29 -0.57 14.14 3.42
N LEU A 30 -0.10 12.97 3.83
CA LEU A 30 0.90 12.27 3.07
C LEU A 30 0.39 11.89 1.69
N VAL A 31 1.18 12.18 0.67
CA VAL A 31 0.89 11.75 -0.70
C VAL A 31 1.99 10.82 -1.14
N ILE A 32 1.60 9.63 -1.58
CA ILE A 32 2.57 8.65 -2.07
C ILE A 32 2.45 8.52 -3.58
N ALA A 33 3.52 8.03 -4.18
CA ALA A 33 3.57 7.75 -5.60
C ALA A 33 4.19 6.37 -5.78
N PRO A 34 4.11 5.78 -6.96
CA PRO A 34 4.72 4.46 -7.16
C PRO A 34 6.19 4.41 -6.80
N ASP A 35 6.92 5.50 -6.98
CA ASP A 35 8.34 5.54 -6.66
C ASP A 35 8.64 5.96 -5.22
N THR A 36 7.62 6.14 -4.39
CA THR A 36 7.84 6.36 -2.96
C THR A 36 8.45 5.09 -2.37
N SER A 37 9.50 5.25 -1.61
CA SER A 37 10.25 4.12 -1.08
C SER A 37 10.82 4.44 0.28
N GLN A 38 11.40 3.44 0.92
CA GLN A 38 12.08 3.63 2.19
C GLN A 38 13.24 4.61 2.06
N LYS A 39 13.80 4.74 0.87
CA LYS A 39 14.92 5.64 0.66
C LYS A 39 14.50 7.10 0.61
N ASN A 40 13.31 7.38 0.10
CA ASN A 40 12.89 8.77 -0.10
C ASN A 40 11.74 9.20 0.79
N LEU A 41 11.24 8.33 1.64
CA LEU A 41 10.23 8.70 2.64
C LEU A 41 10.79 8.38 4.01
N LYS A 42 11.24 9.40 4.69
CA LYS A 42 11.97 9.24 5.94
C LYS A 42 11.17 8.53 7.02
N ALA A 43 9.87 8.77 7.03
CA ALA A 43 9.01 8.15 8.03
C ALA A 43 8.85 6.64 7.82
N TRP A 44 9.23 6.14 6.67
CA TRP A 44 9.13 4.72 6.36
C TRP A 44 10.41 3.99 6.77
N ASP A 45 10.58 3.84 8.07
CA ASP A 45 11.70 3.09 8.62
C ASP A 45 11.29 1.63 8.86
N SER A 46 12.16 0.87 9.48
CA SER A 46 11.93 -0.57 9.67
C SER A 46 10.69 -0.86 10.50
N LEU A 47 10.46 -0.09 11.55
CA LEU A 47 9.29 -0.31 12.39
C LEU A 47 8.02 0.08 11.64
N ALA A 48 8.07 1.20 10.92
CA ALA A 48 6.94 1.61 10.11
C ALA A 48 6.62 0.58 9.05
N HIS A 49 7.65 -0.07 8.50
CA HIS A 49 7.46 -1.10 7.48
C HIS A 49 6.56 -2.23 7.99
N ILE A 50 6.80 -2.69 9.20
CA ILE A 50 5.98 -3.74 9.80
C ILE A 50 4.54 -3.29 9.93
N ARG A 51 4.32 -2.05 10.36
CA ARG A 51 2.97 -1.50 10.47
C ARG A 51 2.29 -1.39 9.11
N LEU A 52 3.04 -0.95 8.11
CA LEU A 52 2.49 -0.81 6.76
C LEU A 52 2.08 -2.17 6.20
N VAL A 53 2.94 -3.17 6.37
CA VAL A 53 2.62 -4.52 5.92
C VAL A 53 1.33 -5.00 6.56
N SER A 54 1.23 -4.86 7.87
CA SER A 54 0.06 -5.29 8.61
C SER A 54 -1.20 -4.55 8.14
N GLY A 55 -1.08 -3.24 7.95
CA GLY A 55 -2.20 -2.43 7.47
C GLY A 55 -2.65 -2.82 6.07
N ILE A 56 -1.71 -3.10 5.19
CA ILE A 56 -2.04 -3.50 3.83
C ILE A 56 -2.68 -4.88 3.82
N GLU A 57 -2.16 -5.80 4.61
CA GLU A 57 -2.76 -7.13 4.71
C GLU A 57 -4.21 -7.05 5.17
N SER A 58 -4.46 -6.19 6.14
CA SER A 58 -5.80 -5.99 6.67
C SER A 58 -6.71 -5.31 5.66
N GLU A 59 -6.21 -4.27 5.01
CA GLU A 59 -7.01 -3.49 4.06
C GLU A 59 -7.47 -4.32 2.87
N PHE A 60 -6.59 -5.20 2.38
CA PHE A 60 -6.86 -5.97 1.17
C PHE A 60 -7.19 -7.43 1.44
N ASP A 61 -7.20 -7.83 2.70
CA ASP A 61 -7.49 -9.21 3.11
C ASP A 61 -6.55 -10.20 2.42
N ILE A 62 -5.27 -9.94 2.51
CA ILE A 62 -4.23 -10.77 1.91
C ILE A 62 -3.12 -10.98 2.92
N GLN A 63 -2.21 -11.88 2.59
CA GLN A 63 -1.03 -12.11 3.42
C GLN A 63 0.21 -12.19 2.55
N PHE A 64 1.30 -11.69 3.09
CA PHE A 64 2.60 -11.71 2.44
C PHE A 64 3.51 -12.71 3.14
N SER A 65 4.39 -13.34 2.38
CA SER A 65 5.43 -14.18 2.98
C SER A 65 6.51 -13.28 3.60
N LEU A 66 7.31 -13.84 4.46
CA LEU A 66 8.42 -13.10 5.06
C LEU A 66 9.36 -12.56 3.99
N ALA A 67 9.66 -13.38 2.99
CA ALA A 67 10.54 -12.92 1.90
C ALA A 67 9.94 -11.74 1.15
N GLU A 68 8.63 -11.78 0.89
CA GLU A 68 7.96 -10.67 0.22
C GLU A 68 8.02 -9.40 1.06
N ILE A 69 7.82 -9.54 2.37
CA ILE A 69 7.89 -8.40 3.27
C ILE A 69 9.28 -7.76 3.21
N GLU A 70 10.31 -8.59 3.26
CA GLU A 70 11.67 -8.09 3.29
C GLU A 70 12.10 -7.46 1.97
N GLN A 71 11.56 -7.95 0.85
CA GLN A 71 11.95 -7.47 -0.46
C GLN A 71 11.17 -6.25 -0.92
N THR A 72 10.05 -5.97 -0.29
CA THR A 72 9.19 -4.88 -0.70
C THR A 72 9.64 -3.59 -0.03
N THR A 73 10.23 -2.70 -0.80
CA THR A 73 10.77 -1.46 -0.26
C THR A 73 10.19 -0.21 -0.91
N SER A 74 9.22 -0.39 -1.82
CA SER A 74 8.59 0.74 -2.51
C SER A 74 7.10 0.52 -2.62
N VAL A 75 6.38 1.62 -2.88
CA VAL A 75 4.95 1.56 -3.08
C VAL A 75 4.61 0.72 -4.31
N ARG A 76 5.39 0.86 -5.38
CA ARG A 76 5.17 0.08 -6.59
C ARG A 76 5.18 -1.42 -6.29
N GLU A 77 6.09 -1.85 -5.45
CA GLU A 77 6.19 -3.27 -5.11
C GLU A 77 4.99 -3.74 -4.29
N PHE A 78 4.51 -2.91 -3.37
CA PHE A 78 3.29 -3.24 -2.64
C PHE A 78 2.11 -3.38 -3.59
N VAL A 79 1.96 -2.41 -4.50
CA VAL A 79 0.85 -2.44 -5.45
C VAL A 79 0.94 -3.70 -6.31
N GLN A 80 2.13 -4.07 -6.75
CA GLN A 80 2.31 -5.26 -7.57
C GLN A 80 1.88 -6.52 -6.82
N LEU A 81 2.28 -6.65 -5.57
CA LEU A 81 1.90 -7.80 -4.76
C LEU A 81 0.39 -7.86 -4.56
N ILE A 82 -0.23 -6.71 -4.32
CA ILE A 82 -1.69 -6.64 -4.14
C ILE A 82 -2.39 -7.08 -5.42
N VAL A 83 -1.94 -6.58 -6.56
CA VAL A 83 -2.53 -6.95 -7.84
C VAL A 83 -2.40 -8.45 -8.07
N ASP A 84 -1.23 -9.00 -7.78
CA ASP A 84 -0.98 -10.44 -7.98
C ASP A 84 -1.89 -11.29 -7.10
N ARG A 85 -2.13 -10.85 -5.88
CA ARG A 85 -2.98 -11.56 -4.93
C ARG A 85 -4.46 -11.42 -5.23
N SER A 86 -4.83 -10.39 -5.97
CA SER A 86 -6.25 -10.08 -6.24
C SER A 86 -6.81 -10.83 -7.42
N ARG A 87 -6.02 -11.58 -8.10
CA ARG A 87 -6.46 -12.31 -9.27
C ARG A 87 -7.24 -13.56 -8.97
#